data_6c232285840138f1efe74c7215c5c39e
#
_entry.id   6c232285840138f1efe74c7215c5c39e
#
_cell.length_a   1.000
_cell.length_b   1.000
_cell.length_c   1.000
_cell.angle_alpha   90.00
_cell.angle_beta   90.00
_cell.angle_gamma   90.00
#
_symmetry.space_group_name_H-M   'P 1'
#
loop_
_entity.id
_entity.type
_entity.pdbx_description
1 polymer ?
#
loop_
_entity_poly.entity_id
_entity_poly.type
_entity_poly.pdbx_seq_one_letter_code
_entity_poly.pdbx_strand_id
1 'polypeptide(L)'
;MSLLQADEPHLREVARRAVLQDYRLPYGEAGGAPVQEVDYETPPELLNLVKLAVRVSAMDMGVINIITADQQHQIAAVGVEASVCSRDDSMCSKVFTSGSITAVPAASLDARFADNPFVNGGIAEVRSYASVPLLTGSGYALGSLCVFSPRVLALGPEQREGLEILARQVVEVLELQYKTRQLLEALEVVRRSNEDLAGFAARVSHDLKNPLTAILGYTELSEQDTDVPAAGPAARYFSIIRGSASRMLTTVEEVLEFSRIGGAITRRPVRLATMMNAVLQDVLPLSSASDALVTVQDAHLFVDRAQVIALLQNLVSNAIKYSTPGSPPRVEVVASLGETQVLRIIDHGKGIDREDRTRVLEPLVRLQRDGDPAGSGIGLATCARIARAHEGSISITATPGGGTTVTVDLGPAA
;
A
#
# COMPACT_ATOMS: atom_id res chain seq x y z
N MET A 1 9.25 39.99 -31.64
CA MET A 1 8.04 39.41 -31.02
C MET A 1 7.40 38.42 -32.05
N SER A 2 8.10 37.38 -32.47
CA SER A 2 7.57 36.44 -33.51
C SER A 2 8.23 35.05 -33.53
N LEU A 3 8.95 34.62 -32.52
CA LEU A 3 9.56 33.28 -32.46
C LEU A 3 8.94 32.35 -31.39
N LEU A 4 8.04 32.85 -30.55
CA LEU A 4 7.38 32.06 -29.48
C LEU A 4 6.01 31.49 -29.85
N GLN A 5 5.40 31.89 -30.98
CA GLN A 5 4.08 31.40 -31.40
C GLN A 5 4.09 30.22 -32.37
N ALA A 6 5.23 29.86 -32.94
CA ALA A 6 5.31 28.73 -33.88
C ALA A 6 5.50 27.34 -33.22
N ASP A 7 5.84 27.30 -31.91
CA ASP A 7 6.18 26.07 -31.17
C ASP A 7 5.02 25.45 -30.36
N GLU A 8 3.89 26.14 -30.22
CA GLU A 8 2.78 25.69 -29.36
C GLU A 8 2.15 24.34 -29.79
N PRO A 9 1.92 24.06 -31.10
CA PRO A 9 1.39 22.78 -31.53
C PRO A 9 2.39 21.64 -31.32
N HIS A 10 3.68 21.88 -31.53
CA HIS A 10 4.74 20.89 -31.38
C HIS A 10 4.92 20.54 -29.88
N LEU A 11 4.97 21.52 -29.01
CA LEU A 11 5.08 21.33 -27.56
C LEU A 11 3.86 20.57 -26.99
N ARG A 12 2.64 20.86 -27.49
CA ARG A 12 1.43 20.12 -27.13
C ARG A 12 1.50 18.65 -27.57
N GLU A 13 2.01 18.36 -28.77
CA GLU A 13 2.18 16.99 -29.25
C GLU A 13 3.23 16.22 -28.44
N VAL A 14 4.35 16.86 -28.08
CA VAL A 14 5.37 16.27 -27.20
C VAL A 14 4.79 15.94 -25.83
N ALA A 15 4.06 16.88 -25.23
CA ALA A 15 3.41 16.66 -23.93
C ALA A 15 2.33 15.56 -24.01
N ARG A 16 1.54 15.53 -25.07
CA ARG A 16 0.55 14.47 -25.34
C ARG A 16 1.21 13.09 -25.41
N ARG A 17 2.37 12.99 -26.10
CA ARG A 17 3.12 11.73 -26.22
C ARG A 17 3.64 11.26 -24.85
N ALA A 18 4.13 12.17 -24.01
CA ALA A 18 4.53 11.84 -22.66
C ALA A 18 3.35 11.27 -21.85
N VAL A 19 2.17 11.89 -21.94
CA VAL A 19 0.95 11.39 -21.30
C VAL A 19 0.59 10.00 -21.82
N LEU A 20 0.68 9.75 -23.13
CA LEU A 20 0.43 8.41 -23.71
C LEU A 20 1.40 7.34 -23.18
N GLN A 21 2.68 7.69 -23.00
CA GLN A 21 3.67 6.78 -22.43
C GLN A 21 3.31 6.41 -20.98
N ASP A 22 2.83 7.37 -20.20
CA ASP A 22 2.40 7.11 -18.83
C ASP A 22 1.25 6.10 -18.77
N TYR A 23 0.30 6.13 -19.68
CA TYR A 23 -0.80 5.17 -19.74
C TYR A 23 -0.37 3.75 -20.16
N ARG A 24 0.86 3.58 -20.67
CA ARG A 24 1.40 2.29 -21.16
C ARG A 24 0.38 1.53 -22.02
N LEU A 25 -0.31 2.25 -22.86
CA LEU A 25 -1.18 1.66 -23.85
C LEU A 25 -0.33 0.93 -24.91
N PRO A 26 -0.86 -0.08 -25.60
CA PRO A 26 -0.07 -0.87 -26.57
C PRO A 26 0.39 0.02 -27.72
N TYR A 27 1.66 0.41 -27.70
CA TYR A 27 2.32 1.07 -28.83
C TYR A 27 3.82 0.74 -28.82
N GLY A 28 4.38 0.52 -30.02
CA GLY A 28 5.81 0.32 -30.21
C GLY A 28 6.57 1.64 -30.04
N GLU A 29 7.81 1.54 -29.59
CA GLU A 29 8.76 2.66 -29.62
C GLU A 29 9.00 3.09 -31.06
N ALA A 30 9.11 4.40 -31.32
CA ALA A 30 9.42 4.96 -32.62
C ALA A 30 10.77 4.36 -33.15
N GLY A 31 10.71 3.57 -34.20
CA GLY A 31 11.89 2.96 -34.87
C GLY A 31 12.10 1.46 -34.63
N GLY A 32 11.22 0.78 -33.89
CA GLY A 32 11.23 -0.68 -33.76
C GLY A 32 10.45 -1.38 -34.86
N ALA A 33 10.78 -2.66 -35.13
CA ALA A 33 10.07 -3.55 -36.05
C ALA A 33 8.54 -3.56 -35.73
N PRO A 34 7.67 -3.90 -36.72
CA PRO A 34 6.23 -3.93 -36.51
C PRO A 34 5.94 -4.75 -35.28
N VAL A 35 5.24 -4.15 -34.32
CA VAL A 35 4.85 -4.83 -33.09
C VAL A 35 3.94 -5.98 -33.48
N GLN A 36 4.50 -7.19 -33.53
CA GLN A 36 3.73 -8.41 -33.52
C GLN A 36 2.92 -8.40 -32.25
N GLU A 37 1.58 -8.44 -32.41
CA GLU A 37 0.60 -8.74 -31.35
C GLU A 37 1.11 -8.48 -29.94
N VAL A 38 1.05 -7.21 -29.49
CA VAL A 38 1.04 -6.96 -28.05
C VAL A 38 -0.26 -7.59 -27.58
N ASP A 39 -0.14 -8.63 -26.77
CA ASP A 39 -1.24 -9.34 -26.12
C ASP A 39 -1.92 -8.37 -25.11
N TYR A 40 -2.60 -7.35 -25.69
CA TYR A 40 -3.41 -6.41 -24.94
C TYR A 40 -4.79 -7.03 -24.78
N GLU A 41 -4.96 -7.67 -23.64
CA GLU A 41 -6.27 -8.17 -23.25
C GLU A 41 -7.21 -6.96 -23.07
N THR A 42 -8.07 -6.72 -24.06
CA THR A 42 -9.02 -5.61 -24.04
C THR A 42 -9.92 -5.74 -22.83
N PRO A 43 -9.93 -4.76 -21.91
CA PRO A 43 -10.81 -4.80 -20.76
C PRO A 43 -12.28 -4.93 -21.19
N PRO A 44 -13.06 -5.83 -20.59
CA PRO A 44 -14.45 -6.04 -20.95
C PRO A 44 -15.31 -4.78 -20.83
N GLU A 45 -14.93 -3.85 -19.95
CA GLU A 45 -15.58 -2.56 -19.76
C GLU A 45 -15.47 -1.71 -21.04
N LEU A 46 -14.28 -1.61 -21.65
CA LEU A 46 -14.08 -0.84 -22.89
C LEU A 46 -14.90 -1.44 -24.03
N LEU A 47 -14.92 -2.75 -24.16
CA LEU A 47 -15.70 -3.43 -25.20
C LEU A 47 -17.20 -3.18 -25.01
N ASN A 48 -17.69 -3.16 -23.77
CA ASN A 48 -19.09 -2.88 -23.47
C ASN A 48 -19.46 -1.41 -23.80
N LEU A 49 -18.55 -0.45 -23.56
CA LEU A 49 -18.74 0.95 -23.96
C LEU A 49 -18.82 1.09 -25.48
N VAL A 50 -17.99 0.39 -26.25
CA VAL A 50 -18.08 0.37 -27.72
C VAL A 50 -19.39 -0.24 -28.19
N LYS A 51 -19.86 -1.35 -27.58
CA LYS A 51 -21.17 -1.95 -27.89
C LYS A 51 -22.32 -0.96 -27.66
N LEU A 52 -22.25 -0.18 -26.59
CA LEU A 52 -23.23 0.87 -26.29
C LEU A 52 -23.15 2.00 -27.30
N ALA A 53 -21.94 2.43 -27.70
CA ALA A 53 -21.75 3.49 -28.71
C ALA A 53 -22.36 3.10 -30.05
N VAL A 54 -22.15 1.86 -30.49
CA VAL A 54 -22.79 1.30 -31.71
C VAL A 54 -24.31 1.33 -31.61
N ARG A 55 -24.89 0.90 -30.46
CA ARG A 55 -26.35 0.92 -30.25
C ARG A 55 -26.91 2.31 -30.21
N VAL A 56 -26.31 3.23 -29.44
CA VAL A 56 -26.80 4.63 -29.30
C VAL A 56 -26.74 5.35 -30.64
N SER A 57 -25.67 5.16 -31.41
CA SER A 57 -25.51 5.81 -32.73
C SER A 57 -26.35 5.16 -33.83
N ALA A 58 -26.87 3.95 -33.64
CA ALA A 58 -27.48 3.10 -34.65
C ALA A 58 -26.57 2.85 -35.86
N MET A 59 -25.26 2.93 -35.66
CA MET A 59 -24.23 2.56 -36.65
C MET A 59 -23.89 1.06 -36.53
N ASP A 60 -23.18 0.52 -37.52
CA ASP A 60 -22.91 -0.92 -37.60
C ASP A 60 -21.62 -1.33 -36.88
N MET A 61 -20.67 -0.39 -36.75
CA MET A 61 -19.30 -0.66 -36.23
C MET A 61 -18.86 0.42 -35.27
N GLY A 62 -18.02 0.06 -34.32
CA GLY A 62 -17.43 1.01 -33.38
C GLY A 62 -16.06 0.57 -32.89
N VAL A 63 -15.21 1.53 -32.59
CA VAL A 63 -13.85 1.30 -32.13
C VAL A 63 -13.39 2.36 -31.14
N ILE A 64 -12.55 1.97 -30.20
CA ILE A 64 -11.73 2.89 -29.40
C ILE A 64 -10.33 2.89 -29.98
N ASN A 65 -9.86 4.05 -30.40
CA ASN A 65 -8.55 4.24 -30.98
C ASN A 65 -7.64 5.00 -30.05
N ILE A 66 -6.40 4.57 -29.95
CA ILE A 66 -5.29 5.34 -29.40
C ILE A 66 -4.42 5.78 -30.55
N ILE A 67 -4.05 7.07 -30.57
CA ILE A 67 -3.33 7.68 -31.67
C ILE A 67 -1.93 8.07 -31.18
N THR A 68 -0.92 7.39 -31.70
CA THR A 68 0.50 7.63 -31.40
C THR A 68 1.10 8.68 -32.36
N ALA A 69 2.42 8.74 -32.47
CA ALA A 69 3.12 9.62 -33.39
C ALA A 69 2.87 9.26 -34.85
N ASP A 70 2.83 7.98 -35.14
CA ASP A 70 2.92 7.38 -36.49
C ASP A 70 1.80 6.37 -36.76
N GLN A 71 1.10 5.89 -35.74
CA GLN A 71 0.11 4.83 -35.85
C GLN A 71 -1.17 5.14 -35.11
N GLN A 72 -2.22 4.45 -35.51
CA GLN A 72 -3.49 4.32 -34.76
C GLN A 72 -3.64 2.86 -34.35
N HIS A 73 -3.88 2.64 -33.06
CA HIS A 73 -4.13 1.32 -32.48
C HIS A 73 -5.58 1.23 -32.01
N GLN A 74 -6.30 0.20 -32.47
CA GLN A 74 -7.65 -0.09 -32.01
C GLN A 74 -7.56 -0.97 -30.75
N ILE A 75 -7.87 -0.41 -29.58
CA ILE A 75 -7.80 -1.13 -28.28
C ILE A 75 -9.11 -1.82 -27.92
N ALA A 76 -10.20 -1.49 -28.58
CA ALA A 76 -11.49 -2.17 -28.50
C ALA A 76 -12.24 -1.98 -29.81
N ALA A 77 -12.89 -3.03 -30.33
CA ALA A 77 -13.60 -3.01 -31.59
C ALA A 77 -14.88 -3.86 -31.52
N VAL A 78 -15.92 -3.41 -32.21
CA VAL A 78 -17.20 -4.10 -32.37
C VAL A 78 -17.65 -3.99 -33.81
N GLY A 79 -18.03 -5.10 -34.43
CA GLY A 79 -18.43 -5.17 -35.83
C GLY A 79 -17.28 -5.23 -36.82
N VAL A 80 -16.04 -5.08 -36.36
CA VAL A 80 -14.78 -5.25 -37.10
C VAL A 80 -13.74 -5.92 -36.21
N GLU A 81 -12.71 -6.50 -36.83
CA GLU A 81 -11.50 -6.96 -36.10
C GLU A 81 -10.65 -5.73 -35.71
N ALA A 82 -10.11 -5.76 -34.48
CA ALA A 82 -9.20 -4.72 -34.04
C ALA A 82 -7.93 -4.75 -34.88
N SER A 83 -7.48 -3.58 -35.33
CA SER A 83 -6.33 -3.46 -36.23
C SER A 83 -5.46 -2.26 -35.88
N VAL A 84 -4.28 -2.22 -36.51
CA VAL A 84 -3.37 -1.08 -36.45
C VAL A 84 -3.23 -0.53 -37.86
N CYS A 85 -3.32 0.79 -38.02
CA CYS A 85 -3.06 1.44 -39.28
C CYS A 85 -2.10 2.61 -39.10
N SER A 86 -1.52 3.08 -40.24
CA SER A 86 -0.71 4.29 -40.22
C SER A 86 -1.53 5.49 -39.77
N ARG A 87 -0.91 6.48 -39.15
CA ARG A 87 -1.57 7.74 -38.78
C ARG A 87 -2.08 8.48 -40.03
N ASP A 88 -1.42 8.36 -41.15
CA ASP A 88 -1.79 9.04 -42.42
C ASP A 88 -3.08 8.45 -43.01
N ASP A 89 -3.26 7.13 -42.91
CA ASP A 89 -4.48 6.45 -43.37
C ASP A 89 -5.64 6.61 -42.42
N SER A 90 -5.36 6.94 -41.15
CA SER A 90 -6.38 7.06 -40.10
C SER A 90 -7.33 8.23 -40.34
N MET A 91 -8.64 7.97 -40.42
CA MET A 91 -9.67 9.01 -40.43
C MET A 91 -9.69 9.76 -39.07
N CYS A 92 -9.48 9.04 -37.97
CA CYS A 92 -9.54 9.59 -36.61
C CYS A 92 -8.40 10.55 -36.34
N SER A 93 -7.21 10.31 -36.90
CA SER A 93 -6.05 11.20 -36.76
C SER A 93 -6.27 12.62 -37.24
N LYS A 94 -7.17 12.79 -38.19
CA LYS A 94 -7.53 14.11 -38.77
C LYS A 94 -8.42 14.95 -37.89
N VAL A 95 -9.10 14.33 -36.89
CA VAL A 95 -10.17 14.98 -36.11
C VAL A 95 -10.07 14.83 -34.60
N PHE A 96 -9.24 13.92 -34.07
CA PHE A 96 -9.19 13.64 -32.63
C PHE A 96 -8.72 14.82 -31.75
N THR A 97 -8.07 15.81 -32.35
CA THR A 97 -7.63 17.03 -31.65
C THR A 97 -8.66 18.18 -31.74
N SER A 98 -9.81 17.97 -32.38
CA SER A 98 -10.82 19.02 -32.59
C SER A 98 -11.51 19.50 -31.30
N GLY A 99 -11.35 18.77 -30.18
CA GLY A 99 -11.97 19.11 -28.89
C GLY A 99 -13.47 18.81 -28.80
N SER A 100 -14.13 18.43 -29.87
CA SER A 100 -15.57 18.14 -29.92
C SER A 100 -15.86 16.99 -30.89
N ILE A 101 -17.09 16.46 -30.82
CA ILE A 101 -17.55 15.43 -31.75
C ILE A 101 -17.49 15.88 -33.20
N THR A 102 -16.92 15.07 -34.07
CA THR A 102 -17.01 15.21 -35.52
C THR A 102 -17.96 14.15 -36.06
N ALA A 103 -19.06 14.55 -36.68
CA ALA A 103 -20.03 13.64 -37.28
C ALA A 103 -20.20 13.97 -38.79
N VAL A 104 -19.96 12.95 -39.63
CA VAL A 104 -19.96 13.05 -41.08
C VAL A 104 -20.97 12.05 -41.66
N PRO A 105 -22.16 12.50 -42.13
CA PRO A 105 -23.22 11.61 -42.62
C PRO A 105 -22.89 10.98 -43.99
N ALA A 106 -22.00 11.61 -44.79
CA ALA A 106 -21.59 11.15 -46.10
C ALA A 106 -20.08 11.39 -46.30
N ALA A 107 -19.23 10.44 -45.86
CA ALA A 107 -17.79 10.59 -45.83
C ALA A 107 -17.16 10.80 -47.22
N SER A 108 -17.74 10.22 -48.27
CA SER A 108 -17.28 10.38 -49.63
C SER A 108 -17.52 11.80 -50.22
N LEU A 109 -18.35 12.60 -49.54
CA LEU A 109 -18.59 13.99 -49.94
C LEU A 109 -17.85 15.01 -49.05
N ASP A 110 -17.20 14.55 -47.99
CA ASP A 110 -16.38 15.38 -47.11
C ASP A 110 -14.95 15.48 -47.62
N ALA A 111 -14.47 16.67 -47.94
CA ALA A 111 -13.14 16.88 -48.49
C ALA A 111 -12.00 16.40 -47.63
N ARG A 112 -12.22 16.20 -46.31
CA ARG A 112 -11.23 15.65 -45.37
C ARG A 112 -11.02 14.14 -45.56
N PHE A 113 -12.07 13.44 -46.07
CA PHE A 113 -12.14 11.99 -46.03
C PHE A 113 -12.36 11.34 -47.41
N ALA A 114 -12.77 12.08 -48.45
CA ALA A 114 -13.13 11.54 -49.76
C ALA A 114 -12.02 10.64 -50.35
N ASP A 115 -10.74 11.03 -50.22
CA ASP A 115 -9.59 10.28 -50.72
C ASP A 115 -9.03 9.28 -49.73
N ASN A 116 -9.61 9.14 -48.55
CA ASN A 116 -9.11 8.23 -47.52
C ASN A 116 -9.36 6.76 -47.93
N PRO A 117 -8.39 5.84 -47.73
CA PRO A 117 -8.52 4.43 -48.13
C PRO A 117 -9.71 3.71 -47.48
N PHE A 118 -10.15 4.12 -46.29
CA PHE A 118 -11.33 3.58 -45.63
C PHE A 118 -12.66 4.07 -46.23
N VAL A 119 -12.63 5.09 -47.11
CA VAL A 119 -13.83 5.70 -47.71
C VAL A 119 -13.93 5.38 -49.22
N ASN A 120 -12.79 5.38 -49.91
CA ASN A 120 -12.74 5.21 -51.36
C ASN A 120 -12.72 3.73 -51.84
N GLY A 121 -12.76 2.77 -50.88
CA GLY A 121 -12.77 1.34 -51.19
C GLY A 121 -11.38 0.68 -51.21
N GLY A 122 -10.29 1.43 -50.90
CA GLY A 122 -8.94 0.88 -50.78
C GLY A 122 -8.78 -0.12 -49.64
N ILE A 123 -9.37 0.17 -48.49
CA ILE A 123 -9.38 -0.67 -47.32
C ILE A 123 -10.82 -1.05 -46.91
N ALA A 124 -11.75 -0.08 -46.95
CA ALA A 124 -13.14 -0.27 -46.59
C ALA A 124 -14.06 0.71 -47.35
N GLU A 125 -15.38 0.61 -47.16
CA GLU A 125 -16.38 1.51 -47.73
C GLU A 125 -17.17 2.23 -46.64
N VAL A 126 -16.52 3.02 -45.83
CA VAL A 126 -17.19 3.82 -44.79
C VAL A 126 -17.97 4.95 -45.47
N ARG A 127 -19.29 4.97 -45.24
CA ARG A 127 -20.18 6.03 -45.76
C ARG A 127 -20.55 7.04 -44.69
N SER A 128 -20.87 6.63 -43.46
CA SER A 128 -21.07 7.56 -42.37
C SER A 128 -20.05 7.30 -41.24
N TYR A 129 -19.63 8.36 -40.59
CA TYR A 129 -18.57 8.33 -39.59
C TYR A 129 -18.82 9.35 -38.48
N ALA A 130 -18.60 8.96 -37.24
CA ALA A 130 -18.56 9.91 -36.12
C ALA A 130 -17.38 9.55 -35.18
N SER A 131 -16.73 10.58 -34.68
CA SER A 131 -15.57 10.47 -33.81
C SER A 131 -15.68 11.45 -32.65
N VAL A 132 -15.52 10.98 -31.44
CA VAL A 132 -15.43 11.78 -30.23
C VAL A 132 -14.03 11.66 -29.66
N PRO A 133 -13.32 12.78 -29.45
CA PRO A 133 -11.98 12.74 -28.85
C PRO A 133 -12.03 12.23 -27.42
N LEU A 134 -11.00 11.45 -27.04
CA LEU A 134 -10.77 10.95 -25.68
C LEU A 134 -9.85 11.94 -24.97
N LEU A 135 -10.43 12.90 -24.26
CA LEU A 135 -9.70 13.97 -23.59
C LEU A 135 -9.44 13.63 -22.13
N THR A 136 -8.19 13.64 -21.70
CA THR A 136 -7.82 13.51 -20.28
C THR A 136 -8.32 14.72 -19.48
N GLY A 137 -8.36 14.59 -18.15
CA GLY A 137 -8.66 15.70 -17.26
C GLY A 137 -7.71 16.91 -17.42
N SER A 138 -6.50 16.71 -17.96
CA SER A 138 -5.52 17.76 -18.33
C SER A 138 -5.70 18.32 -19.75
N GLY A 139 -6.71 17.83 -20.52
CA GLY A 139 -7.03 18.32 -21.85
C GLY A 139 -6.20 17.74 -23.00
N TYR A 140 -5.43 16.68 -22.77
CA TYR A 140 -4.71 15.97 -23.83
C TYR A 140 -5.59 14.91 -24.47
N ALA A 141 -5.59 14.86 -25.82
CA ALA A 141 -6.31 13.84 -26.57
C ALA A 141 -5.48 12.54 -26.67
N LEU A 142 -5.95 11.46 -26.05
CA LEU A 142 -5.32 10.13 -26.14
C LEU A 142 -5.61 9.47 -27.48
N GLY A 143 -6.80 9.71 -28.02
CA GLY A 143 -7.32 9.11 -29.23
C GLY A 143 -8.78 9.48 -29.42
N SER A 144 -9.61 8.52 -29.86
CA SER A 144 -11.02 8.77 -30.11
C SER A 144 -11.89 7.51 -29.94
N LEU A 145 -13.14 7.72 -29.52
CA LEU A 145 -14.23 6.77 -29.69
C LEU A 145 -14.88 7.04 -31.04
N CYS A 146 -14.86 6.06 -31.95
CA CYS A 146 -15.40 6.19 -33.28
C CYS A 146 -16.50 5.17 -33.53
N VAL A 147 -17.53 5.60 -34.27
CA VAL A 147 -18.57 4.74 -34.83
C VAL A 147 -18.73 5.03 -36.31
N PHE A 148 -18.97 3.99 -37.11
CA PHE A 148 -19.08 4.12 -38.56
C PHE A 148 -19.98 3.04 -39.18
N SER A 149 -20.42 3.32 -40.43
CA SER A 149 -21.33 2.44 -41.13
C SER A 149 -21.08 2.51 -42.66
N PRO A 150 -21.28 1.43 -43.41
CA PRO A 150 -21.30 1.44 -44.86
C PRO A 150 -22.59 2.10 -45.42
N ARG A 151 -23.51 2.50 -44.55
CA ARG A 151 -24.76 3.21 -44.92
C ARG A 151 -24.61 4.69 -44.64
N VAL A 152 -25.34 5.54 -45.41
CA VAL A 152 -25.43 6.97 -45.13
C VAL A 152 -26.41 7.21 -43.98
N LEU A 153 -25.88 7.66 -42.85
CA LEU A 153 -26.61 7.88 -41.60
C LEU A 153 -26.22 9.23 -41.01
N ALA A 154 -27.21 10.01 -40.57
CA ALA A 154 -26.98 11.24 -39.84
C ALA A 154 -27.29 11.06 -38.36
N LEU A 155 -26.43 11.53 -37.48
CA LEU A 155 -26.63 11.48 -36.01
C LEU A 155 -27.49 12.68 -35.56
N GLY A 156 -28.55 12.38 -34.83
CA GLY A 156 -29.35 13.37 -34.10
C GLY A 156 -28.59 13.91 -32.85
N PRO A 157 -29.16 14.98 -32.25
CA PRO A 157 -28.54 15.60 -31.05
C PRO A 157 -28.36 14.63 -29.88
N GLU A 158 -29.35 13.82 -29.57
CA GLU A 158 -29.31 12.83 -28.45
C GLU A 158 -28.24 11.77 -28.67
N GLN A 159 -28.07 11.32 -29.92
CA GLN A 159 -27.03 10.34 -30.27
C GLN A 159 -25.64 10.93 -30.12
N ARG A 160 -25.43 12.18 -30.50
CA ARG A 160 -24.19 12.92 -30.33
C ARG A 160 -23.85 13.07 -28.84
N GLU A 161 -24.78 13.52 -28.04
CA GLU A 161 -24.64 13.66 -26.60
C GLU A 161 -24.31 12.31 -25.93
N GLY A 162 -25.03 11.24 -26.34
CA GLY A 162 -24.75 9.87 -25.85
C GLY A 162 -23.33 9.41 -26.15
N LEU A 163 -22.82 9.67 -27.36
CA LEU A 163 -21.45 9.36 -27.73
C LEU A 163 -20.41 10.17 -26.94
N GLU A 164 -20.69 11.46 -26.65
CA GLU A 164 -19.80 12.29 -25.83
C GLU A 164 -19.77 11.80 -24.37
N ILE A 165 -20.90 11.36 -23.81
CA ILE A 165 -20.96 10.74 -22.49
C ILE A 165 -20.12 9.47 -22.47
N LEU A 166 -20.29 8.58 -23.45
CA LEU A 166 -19.54 7.33 -23.54
C LEU A 166 -18.04 7.57 -23.72
N ALA A 167 -17.61 8.56 -24.49
CA ALA A 167 -16.21 8.91 -24.64
C ALA A 167 -15.60 9.37 -23.31
N ARG A 168 -16.32 10.14 -22.49
CA ARG A 168 -15.86 10.48 -21.13
C ARG A 168 -15.71 9.23 -20.26
N GLN A 169 -16.66 8.29 -20.32
CA GLN A 169 -16.59 7.04 -19.57
C GLN A 169 -15.39 6.18 -20.01
N VAL A 170 -15.06 6.15 -21.30
CA VAL A 170 -13.83 5.49 -21.80
C VAL A 170 -12.59 6.10 -21.13
N VAL A 171 -12.50 7.43 -21.07
CA VAL A 171 -11.36 8.12 -20.43
C VAL A 171 -11.29 7.79 -18.93
N GLU A 172 -12.42 7.79 -18.22
CA GLU A 172 -12.48 7.44 -16.80
C GLU A 172 -11.95 6.01 -16.54
N VAL A 173 -12.34 5.04 -17.38
CA VAL A 173 -11.84 3.66 -17.29
C VAL A 173 -10.33 3.60 -17.51
N LEU A 174 -9.82 4.29 -18.53
CA LEU A 174 -8.38 4.35 -18.82
C LEU A 174 -7.60 5.02 -17.68
N GLU A 175 -8.10 6.12 -17.12
CA GLU A 175 -7.49 6.80 -15.97
C GLU A 175 -7.48 5.94 -14.71
N LEU A 176 -8.57 5.21 -14.45
CA LEU A 176 -8.64 4.31 -13.31
C LEU A 176 -7.60 3.19 -13.42
N GLN A 177 -7.46 2.58 -14.60
CA GLN A 177 -6.45 1.56 -14.84
C GLN A 177 -5.03 2.08 -14.66
N TYR A 178 -4.75 3.28 -15.17
CA TYR A 178 -3.47 3.95 -14.99
C TYR A 178 -3.14 4.16 -13.50
N LYS A 179 -4.08 4.76 -12.75
CA LYS A 179 -3.92 5.01 -11.30
C LYS A 179 -3.75 3.72 -10.50
N THR A 180 -4.53 2.69 -10.84
CA THR A 180 -4.44 1.38 -10.17
C THR A 180 -3.05 0.78 -10.37
N ARG A 181 -2.51 0.83 -11.59
CA ARG A 181 -1.16 0.35 -11.90
C ARG A 181 -0.10 1.11 -11.11
N GLN A 182 -0.15 2.45 -11.09
CA GLN A 182 0.79 3.27 -10.30
C GLN A 182 0.76 2.92 -8.81
N LEU A 183 -0.42 2.69 -8.25
CA LEU A 183 -0.56 2.29 -6.85
C LEU A 183 0.07 0.93 -6.59
N LEU A 184 -0.13 -0.05 -7.48
CA LEU A 184 0.47 -1.38 -7.36
C LEU A 184 2.01 -1.32 -7.46
N GLU A 185 2.55 -0.52 -8.39
CA GLU A 185 4.00 -0.31 -8.53
C GLU A 185 4.58 0.37 -7.27
N ALA A 186 3.91 1.40 -6.74
CA ALA A 186 4.33 2.07 -5.51
C ALA A 186 4.28 1.14 -4.29
N LEU A 187 3.22 0.33 -4.16
CA LEU A 187 3.12 -0.68 -3.11
C LEU A 187 4.25 -1.71 -3.17
N GLU A 188 4.60 -2.17 -4.38
CA GLU A 188 5.69 -3.12 -4.56
C GLU A 188 7.05 -2.53 -4.17
N VAL A 189 7.32 -1.25 -4.49
CA VAL A 189 8.53 -0.54 -4.05
C VAL A 189 8.59 -0.44 -2.53
N VAL A 190 7.48 -0.07 -1.88
CA VAL A 190 7.41 0.02 -0.41
C VAL A 190 7.59 -1.35 0.23
N ARG A 191 6.98 -2.41 -0.33
CA ARG A 191 7.12 -3.78 0.15
C ARG A 191 8.58 -4.23 0.10
N ARG A 192 9.27 -4.04 -1.03
CA ARG A 192 10.69 -4.40 -1.18
C ARG A 192 11.57 -3.63 -0.21
N SER A 193 11.36 -2.33 -0.07
CA SER A 193 12.11 -1.52 0.90
C SER A 193 11.93 -2.00 2.34
N ASN A 194 10.72 -2.42 2.72
CA ASN A 194 10.47 -3.00 4.05
C ASN A 194 11.17 -4.36 4.24
N GLU A 195 11.18 -5.21 3.22
CA GLU A 195 11.88 -6.51 3.26
C GLU A 195 13.40 -6.33 3.36
N ASP A 196 13.97 -5.39 2.59
CA ASP A 196 15.40 -5.05 2.66
C ASP A 196 15.79 -4.50 4.04
N LEU A 197 14.96 -3.64 4.62
CA LEU A 197 15.17 -3.10 5.97
C LEU A 197 15.14 -4.22 7.03
N ALA A 198 14.17 -5.13 6.93
CA ALA A 198 14.10 -6.28 7.84
C ALA A 198 15.32 -7.20 7.70
N GLY A 199 15.75 -7.48 6.46
CA GLY A 199 16.96 -8.26 6.19
C GLY A 199 18.24 -7.56 6.69
N PHE A 200 18.34 -6.24 6.54
CA PHE A 200 19.45 -5.47 7.10
C PHE A 200 19.47 -5.53 8.62
N ALA A 201 18.34 -5.28 9.29
CA ALA A 201 18.21 -5.36 10.74
C ALA A 201 18.61 -6.75 11.27
N ALA A 202 18.22 -7.82 10.56
CA ALA A 202 18.60 -9.19 10.93
C ALA A 202 20.11 -9.42 10.88
N ARG A 203 20.80 -8.95 9.83
CA ARG A 203 22.26 -9.07 9.69
C ARG A 203 22.99 -8.26 10.76
N VAL A 204 22.65 -6.98 10.92
CA VAL A 204 23.28 -6.11 11.93
C VAL A 204 23.11 -6.68 13.33
N SER A 205 21.95 -7.21 13.65
CA SER A 205 21.69 -7.82 14.95
C SER A 205 22.52 -9.07 15.19
N HIS A 206 22.66 -9.93 14.19
CA HIS A 206 23.56 -11.10 14.28
C HIS A 206 25.00 -10.68 14.53
N ASP A 207 25.48 -9.66 13.80
CA ASP A 207 26.86 -9.18 13.91
C ASP A 207 27.14 -8.43 15.23
N LEU A 208 26.11 -7.85 15.85
CA LEU A 208 26.21 -7.25 17.19
C LEU A 208 26.08 -8.30 18.30
N LYS A 209 25.28 -9.34 18.13
CA LYS A 209 25.08 -10.39 19.14
C LYS A 209 26.39 -11.15 19.44
N ASN A 210 27.18 -11.45 18.42
CA ASN A 210 28.43 -12.22 18.57
C ASN A 210 29.46 -11.54 19.48
N PRO A 211 29.87 -10.28 19.25
CA PRO A 211 30.83 -9.60 20.13
C PRO A 211 30.26 -9.33 21.53
N LEU A 212 28.97 -9.07 21.66
CA LEU A 212 28.35 -8.87 22.98
C LEU A 212 28.32 -10.17 23.79
N THR A 213 28.05 -11.31 23.15
CA THR A 213 28.12 -12.64 23.80
C THR A 213 29.54 -12.95 24.27
N ALA A 214 30.55 -12.58 23.46
CA ALA A 214 31.94 -12.75 23.88
C ALA A 214 32.30 -11.87 25.09
N ILE A 215 31.88 -10.58 25.08
CA ILE A 215 32.07 -9.66 26.21
C ILE A 215 31.41 -10.23 27.49
N LEU A 216 30.19 -10.74 27.38
CA LEU A 216 29.48 -11.35 28.52
C LEU A 216 30.25 -12.57 29.05
N GLY A 217 30.68 -13.47 28.16
CA GLY A 217 31.45 -14.66 28.55
C GLY A 217 32.75 -14.30 29.25
N TYR A 218 33.52 -13.34 28.74
CA TYR A 218 34.77 -12.91 29.40
C TYR A 218 34.52 -12.20 30.73
N THR A 219 33.47 -11.41 30.86
CA THR A 219 33.13 -10.78 32.16
C THR A 219 32.69 -11.80 33.19
N GLU A 220 31.96 -12.83 32.79
CA GLU A 220 31.55 -13.93 33.67
C GLU A 220 32.75 -14.76 34.14
N LEU A 221 33.68 -15.11 33.23
CA LEU A 221 34.93 -15.78 33.56
C LEU A 221 35.78 -14.96 34.53
N SER A 222 35.87 -13.64 34.31
CA SER A 222 36.64 -12.75 35.21
C SER A 222 35.99 -12.59 36.60
N GLU A 223 34.69 -12.72 36.72
CA GLU A 223 33.99 -12.73 38.02
C GLU A 223 34.20 -14.03 38.81
N GLN A 224 34.46 -15.14 38.08
CA GLN A 224 34.77 -16.46 38.69
C GLN A 224 36.26 -16.63 39.03
N ASP A 225 37.13 -15.74 38.54
CA ASP A 225 38.58 -15.81 38.77
C ASP A 225 38.89 -15.48 40.22
N THR A 226 39.59 -16.39 40.91
CA THR A 226 39.99 -16.25 42.29
C THR A 226 40.98 -15.12 42.53
N ASP A 227 41.69 -14.68 41.49
CA ASP A 227 42.65 -13.57 41.56
C ASP A 227 41.94 -12.19 41.51
N VAL A 228 40.65 -12.13 41.19
CA VAL A 228 39.85 -10.93 41.24
C VAL A 228 39.01 -10.86 42.54
N PRO A 229 39.37 -9.96 43.48
CA PRO A 229 38.60 -9.84 44.72
C PRO A 229 37.16 -9.50 44.48
N ALA A 230 36.20 -10.26 45.02
CA ALA A 230 34.75 -10.07 44.81
C ALA A 230 34.24 -8.67 45.19
N ALA A 231 34.91 -7.96 46.08
CA ALA A 231 34.59 -6.60 46.50
C ALA A 231 35.53 -5.53 45.95
N GLY A 232 36.39 -5.85 44.99
CA GLY A 232 37.38 -4.94 44.42
C GLY A 232 36.82 -4.01 43.32
N PRO A 233 37.56 -2.97 42.94
CA PRO A 233 37.17 -2.09 41.83
C PRO A 233 36.98 -2.85 40.50
N ALA A 234 37.79 -3.89 40.25
CA ALA A 234 37.71 -4.72 39.04
C ALA A 234 36.35 -5.45 38.95
N ALA A 235 35.91 -6.12 40.01
CA ALA A 235 34.63 -6.80 40.06
C ALA A 235 33.46 -5.84 39.76
N ARG A 236 33.54 -4.60 40.27
CA ARG A 236 32.55 -3.56 39.97
C ARG A 236 32.55 -3.15 38.47
N TYR A 237 33.74 -3.05 37.86
CA TYR A 237 33.84 -2.75 36.44
C TYR A 237 33.31 -3.91 35.57
N PHE A 238 33.58 -5.14 35.89
CA PHE A 238 33.05 -6.31 35.19
C PHE A 238 31.54 -6.38 35.31
N SER A 239 30.95 -6.11 36.46
CA SER A 239 29.51 -6.03 36.66
C SER A 239 28.86 -4.94 35.81
N ILE A 240 29.49 -3.75 35.70
CA ILE A 240 29.01 -2.66 34.85
C ILE A 240 29.06 -3.05 33.37
N ILE A 241 30.18 -3.67 32.90
CA ILE A 241 30.37 -4.10 31.53
C ILE A 241 29.34 -5.16 31.18
N ARG A 242 29.17 -6.18 32.02
CA ARG A 242 28.17 -7.22 31.86
C ARG A 242 26.77 -6.67 31.75
N GLY A 243 26.39 -5.80 32.69
CA GLY A 243 25.08 -5.14 32.65
C GLY A 243 24.84 -4.32 31.39
N SER A 244 25.89 -3.67 30.87
CA SER A 244 25.81 -2.90 29.63
C SER A 244 25.69 -3.79 28.39
N ALA A 245 26.47 -4.86 28.29
CA ALA A 245 26.41 -5.82 27.20
C ALA A 245 25.07 -6.56 27.17
N SER A 246 24.55 -6.98 28.33
CA SER A 246 23.21 -7.59 28.42
C SER A 246 22.10 -6.65 27.94
N ARG A 247 22.14 -5.38 28.33
CA ARG A 247 21.18 -4.39 27.83
C ARG A 247 21.25 -4.20 26.30
N MET A 248 22.45 -4.18 25.72
CA MET A 248 22.63 -4.09 24.27
C MET A 248 22.05 -5.31 23.57
N LEU A 249 22.29 -6.53 24.07
CA LEU A 249 21.70 -7.75 23.51
C LEU A 249 20.17 -7.69 23.50
N THR A 250 19.57 -7.31 24.61
CA THR A 250 18.12 -7.16 24.71
C THR A 250 17.60 -6.14 23.69
N THR A 251 18.27 -5.00 23.55
CA THR A 251 17.86 -3.96 22.56
C THR A 251 17.97 -4.47 21.13
N VAL A 252 19.04 -5.22 20.81
CA VAL A 252 19.24 -5.82 19.48
C VAL A 252 18.14 -6.85 19.17
N GLU A 253 17.77 -7.68 20.14
CA GLU A 253 16.70 -8.68 19.98
C GLU A 253 15.33 -8.01 19.77
N GLU A 254 15.03 -6.97 20.52
CA GLU A 254 13.80 -6.20 20.38
C GLU A 254 13.70 -5.45 19.05
N VAL A 255 14.81 -4.88 18.53
CA VAL A 255 14.86 -4.26 17.19
C VAL A 255 14.61 -5.31 16.11
N LEU A 256 15.19 -6.52 16.26
CA LEU A 256 14.94 -7.63 15.33
C LEU A 256 13.47 -8.05 15.30
N GLU A 257 12.90 -8.24 16.48
CA GLU A 257 11.48 -8.59 16.60
C GLU A 257 10.59 -7.52 15.99
N PHE A 258 10.86 -6.25 16.33
CA PHE A 258 10.16 -5.11 15.72
C PHE A 258 10.24 -5.12 14.18
N SER A 259 11.40 -5.44 13.60
CA SER A 259 11.57 -5.47 12.13
C SER A 259 10.77 -6.58 11.44
N ARG A 260 10.54 -7.71 12.12
CA ARG A 260 9.79 -8.87 11.59
C ARG A 260 8.28 -8.73 11.71
N ILE A 261 7.80 -7.90 12.64
CA ILE A 261 6.37 -7.65 12.85
C ILE A 261 5.83 -6.76 11.72
N GLY A 262 4.59 -7.04 11.28
CA GLY A 262 3.90 -6.26 10.23
C GLY A 262 3.95 -6.88 8.83
N GLY A 263 4.44 -8.13 8.70
CA GLY A 263 4.25 -8.98 7.52
C GLY A 263 2.83 -9.55 7.43
N ALA A 264 2.61 -10.46 6.48
CA ALA A 264 1.34 -11.18 6.35
C ALA A 264 1.00 -11.90 7.64
N ILE A 265 -0.18 -11.63 8.20
CA ILE A 265 -0.68 -12.29 9.40
C ILE A 265 -1.51 -13.53 9.05
N THR A 266 -1.45 -14.54 9.92
CA THR A 266 -2.27 -15.75 9.78
C THR A 266 -3.23 -15.82 10.97
N ARG A 267 -4.45 -15.30 10.79
CA ARG A 267 -5.48 -15.33 11.84
C ARG A 267 -6.04 -16.74 12.02
N ARG A 268 -6.17 -17.17 13.28
CA ARG A 268 -6.78 -18.45 13.65
C ARG A 268 -7.55 -18.27 14.97
N PRO A 269 -8.57 -19.10 15.23
CA PRO A 269 -9.23 -19.11 16.55
C PRO A 269 -8.23 -19.54 17.63
N VAL A 270 -8.02 -18.71 18.63
CA VAL A 270 -7.09 -18.96 19.76
C VAL A 270 -7.75 -18.55 21.06
N ARG A 271 -7.57 -19.38 22.09
CA ARG A 271 -8.08 -19.09 23.43
C ARG A 271 -7.12 -18.17 24.18
N LEU A 272 -7.64 -17.04 24.71
CA LEU A 272 -6.83 -16.03 25.41
C LEU A 272 -6.11 -16.63 26.62
N ALA A 273 -6.78 -17.46 27.41
CA ALA A 273 -6.17 -18.13 28.55
C ALA A 273 -4.94 -18.98 28.17
N THR A 274 -4.97 -19.64 26.99
CA THR A 274 -3.82 -20.44 26.51
C THR A 274 -2.64 -19.56 26.16
N MET A 275 -2.86 -18.41 25.54
CA MET A 275 -1.79 -17.44 25.23
C MET A 275 -1.22 -16.84 26.51
N MET A 276 -2.09 -16.46 27.46
CA MET A 276 -1.67 -15.88 28.74
C MET A 276 -0.86 -16.85 29.60
N ASN A 277 -1.19 -18.13 29.61
CA ASN A 277 -0.39 -19.13 30.32
C ASN A 277 1.04 -19.19 29.77
N ALA A 278 1.23 -19.15 28.46
CA ALA A 278 2.55 -19.08 27.85
C ALA A 278 3.31 -17.80 28.25
N VAL A 279 2.63 -16.64 28.16
CA VAL A 279 3.20 -15.35 28.55
C VAL A 279 3.64 -15.33 30.03
N LEU A 280 2.82 -15.85 30.94
CA LEU A 280 3.14 -15.87 32.38
C LEU A 280 4.31 -16.80 32.70
N GLN A 281 4.47 -17.92 31.98
CA GLN A 281 5.63 -18.80 32.13
C GLN A 281 6.95 -18.09 31.78
N ASP A 282 6.93 -17.18 30.81
CA ASP A 282 8.11 -16.44 30.37
C ASP A 282 8.38 -15.20 31.23
N VAL A 283 7.34 -14.47 31.62
CA VAL A 283 7.45 -13.14 32.26
C VAL A 283 7.68 -13.23 33.77
N LEU A 284 6.99 -14.14 34.48
CA LEU A 284 7.05 -14.22 35.95
C LEU A 284 8.45 -14.62 36.49
N PRO A 285 9.18 -15.59 35.91
CA PRO A 285 10.51 -15.97 36.40
C PRO A 285 11.55 -14.87 36.26
N LEU A 286 11.36 -13.97 35.29
CA LEU A 286 12.27 -12.85 34.99
C LEU A 286 11.96 -11.60 35.81
N SER A 287 10.80 -11.56 36.46
CA SER A 287 10.38 -10.43 37.29
C SER A 287 10.85 -10.61 38.72
N SER A 288 11.34 -9.54 39.35
CA SER A 288 11.62 -9.50 40.81
C SER A 288 10.34 -9.53 41.65
N ALA A 289 9.17 -9.63 41.06
CA ALA A 289 7.84 -9.58 41.68
C ALA A 289 7.18 -10.98 41.57
N SER A 290 7.63 -11.92 42.40
CA SER A 290 7.03 -13.28 42.52
C SER A 290 5.56 -13.26 42.93
N ASP A 291 5.06 -12.15 43.44
CA ASP A 291 3.70 -11.99 44.02
C ASP A 291 2.75 -11.22 43.06
N ALA A 292 3.05 -11.12 41.77
CA ALA A 292 2.20 -10.44 40.83
C ALA A 292 0.84 -11.15 40.67
N LEU A 293 -0.25 -10.40 40.84
CA LEU A 293 -1.63 -10.87 40.66
C LEU A 293 -2.09 -10.55 39.25
N VAL A 294 -2.16 -11.58 38.38
CA VAL A 294 -2.65 -11.44 37.02
C VAL A 294 -3.99 -12.15 36.88
N THR A 295 -5.03 -11.42 36.53
CA THR A 295 -6.37 -11.96 36.25
C THR A 295 -6.67 -11.89 34.76
N VAL A 296 -7.29 -12.94 34.22
CA VAL A 296 -7.61 -13.06 32.79
C VAL A 296 -9.06 -13.41 32.61
N GLN A 297 -9.81 -12.57 31.91
CA GLN A 297 -11.15 -12.93 31.45
C GLN A 297 -11.00 -13.77 30.17
N ASP A 298 -11.35 -15.03 30.23
CA ASP A 298 -11.17 -15.95 29.09
C ASP A 298 -12.10 -15.61 27.92
N ALA A 299 -11.54 -15.71 26.71
CA ALA A 299 -12.23 -15.43 25.46
C ALA A 299 -11.56 -16.18 24.30
N HIS A 300 -12.31 -16.37 23.20
CA HIS A 300 -11.76 -16.87 21.94
C HIS A 300 -11.55 -15.69 21.00
N LEU A 301 -10.33 -15.55 20.49
CA LEU A 301 -9.92 -14.49 19.57
C LEU A 301 -9.56 -15.09 18.22
N PHE A 302 -9.84 -14.38 17.15
CA PHE A 302 -9.44 -14.75 15.78
C PHE A 302 -8.25 -13.90 15.35
N VAL A 303 -7.04 -14.35 15.65
CA VAL A 303 -5.80 -13.54 15.59
C VAL A 303 -4.59 -14.37 15.17
N ASP A 304 -3.51 -13.70 14.81
CA ASP A 304 -2.18 -14.33 14.69
C ASP A 304 -1.62 -14.61 16.10
N ARG A 305 -1.55 -15.90 16.44
CA ARG A 305 -1.15 -16.35 17.78
C ARG A 305 0.23 -15.83 18.20
N ALA A 306 1.21 -15.87 17.27
CA ALA A 306 2.59 -15.50 17.60
C ALA A 306 2.69 -13.99 17.89
N GLN A 307 2.09 -13.17 17.05
CA GLN A 307 2.11 -11.72 17.21
C GLN A 307 1.35 -11.26 18.46
N VAL A 308 0.20 -11.88 18.77
CA VAL A 308 -0.57 -11.51 19.97
C VAL A 308 0.12 -12.00 21.27
N ILE A 309 0.85 -13.12 21.25
CA ILE A 309 1.69 -13.51 22.40
C ILE A 309 2.78 -12.45 22.63
N ALA A 310 3.50 -11.99 21.60
CA ALA A 310 4.49 -10.93 21.73
C ALA A 310 3.89 -9.61 22.24
N LEU A 311 2.69 -9.25 21.79
CA LEU A 311 1.94 -8.09 22.30
C LEU A 311 1.64 -8.24 23.79
N LEU A 312 1.10 -9.39 24.21
CA LEU A 312 0.75 -9.65 25.61
C LEU A 312 2.00 -9.68 26.49
N GLN A 313 3.11 -10.28 26.03
CA GLN A 313 4.41 -10.26 26.74
C GLN A 313 4.88 -8.84 27.00
N ASN A 314 4.87 -7.98 25.98
CA ASN A 314 5.25 -6.58 26.11
C ASN A 314 4.36 -5.81 27.10
N LEU A 315 3.04 -5.95 26.99
CA LEU A 315 2.12 -5.19 27.85
C LEU A 315 2.10 -5.69 29.29
N VAL A 316 2.10 -7.00 29.51
CA VAL A 316 2.12 -7.58 30.86
C VAL A 316 3.47 -7.34 31.55
N SER A 317 4.58 -7.49 30.81
CA SER A 317 5.91 -7.17 31.34
C SER A 317 6.00 -5.69 31.77
N ASN A 318 5.47 -4.76 30.94
CA ASN A 318 5.43 -3.34 31.29
C ASN A 318 4.55 -3.08 32.54
N ALA A 319 3.39 -3.69 32.61
CA ALA A 319 2.48 -3.55 33.75
C ALA A 319 3.13 -4.00 35.09
N ILE A 320 3.89 -5.09 35.06
CA ILE A 320 4.63 -5.59 36.23
C ILE A 320 5.82 -4.66 36.54
N LYS A 321 6.59 -4.27 35.53
CA LYS A 321 7.82 -3.49 35.63
C LYS A 321 7.59 -2.08 36.18
N TYR A 322 6.49 -1.43 35.79
CA TYR A 322 6.14 -0.08 36.21
C TYR A 322 5.11 -0.05 37.33
N SER A 323 5.01 -1.12 38.11
CA SER A 323 4.17 -1.17 39.32
C SER A 323 4.62 -0.18 40.40
N THR A 324 3.72 0.13 41.33
CA THR A 324 4.02 1.01 42.45
C THR A 324 4.90 0.26 43.48
N PRO A 325 6.05 0.85 43.91
CA PRO A 325 6.92 0.22 44.90
C PRO A 325 6.18 -0.11 46.21
N GLY A 326 6.44 -1.30 46.75
CA GLY A 326 5.86 -1.75 48.02
C GLY A 326 4.47 -2.37 47.92
N SER A 327 3.89 -2.50 46.73
CA SER A 327 2.64 -3.21 46.48
C SER A 327 2.81 -4.31 45.44
N PRO A 328 2.17 -5.48 45.59
CA PRO A 328 2.18 -6.50 44.56
C PRO A 328 1.62 -5.95 43.25
N PRO A 329 2.26 -6.19 42.08
CA PRO A 329 1.71 -5.80 40.81
C PRO A 329 0.35 -6.43 40.56
N ARG A 330 -0.63 -5.63 40.13
CA ARG A 330 -1.97 -6.08 39.76
C ARG A 330 -2.21 -5.78 38.30
N VAL A 331 -2.51 -6.82 37.52
CA VAL A 331 -2.75 -6.74 36.08
C VAL A 331 -4.04 -7.49 35.76
N GLU A 332 -4.94 -6.82 35.05
CA GLU A 332 -6.19 -7.42 34.59
C GLU A 332 -6.17 -7.43 33.05
N VAL A 333 -6.43 -8.60 32.44
CA VAL A 333 -6.53 -8.78 30.99
C VAL A 333 -7.98 -9.12 30.65
N VAL A 334 -8.63 -8.21 29.95
CA VAL A 334 -10.05 -8.29 29.61
C VAL A 334 -10.21 -8.26 28.11
N ALA A 335 -10.98 -9.20 27.54
CA ALA A 335 -11.38 -9.20 26.14
C ALA A 335 -12.85 -8.79 25.99
N SER A 336 -13.12 -7.96 24.99
CA SER A 336 -14.48 -7.61 24.56
C SER A 336 -14.62 -7.99 23.08
N LEU A 337 -15.64 -8.79 22.78
CA LEU A 337 -15.94 -9.27 21.42
C LEU A 337 -17.21 -8.58 20.93
N GLY A 338 -17.13 -7.93 19.78
CA GLY A 338 -18.21 -7.23 19.11
C GLY A 338 -17.94 -7.24 17.60
N GLU A 339 -18.16 -6.12 16.93
CA GLU A 339 -17.73 -5.94 15.52
C GLU A 339 -16.21 -6.07 15.39
N THR A 340 -15.49 -5.63 16.40
CA THR A 340 -14.04 -5.82 16.53
C THR A 340 -13.69 -6.56 17.82
N GLN A 341 -12.45 -7.06 17.88
CA GLN A 341 -11.90 -7.78 19.03
C GLN A 341 -11.00 -6.83 19.82
N VAL A 342 -11.42 -6.45 21.01
CA VAL A 342 -10.70 -5.50 21.83
C VAL A 342 -10.11 -6.18 23.05
N LEU A 343 -8.79 -6.05 23.24
CA LEU A 343 -8.08 -6.43 24.46
C LEU A 343 -7.81 -5.18 25.31
N ARG A 344 -8.07 -5.26 26.60
CA ARG A 344 -7.67 -4.25 27.59
C ARG A 344 -6.75 -4.86 28.62
N ILE A 345 -5.59 -4.26 28.77
CA ILE A 345 -4.61 -4.59 29.80
C ILE A 345 -4.61 -3.43 30.79
N ILE A 346 -5.05 -3.71 32.02
CA ILE A 346 -5.29 -2.72 33.06
C ILE A 346 -4.26 -2.97 34.16
N ASP A 347 -3.42 -2.00 34.45
CA ASP A 347 -2.49 -2.01 35.55
C ASP A 347 -2.83 -0.94 36.59
N HIS A 348 -2.32 -1.12 37.82
CA HIS A 348 -2.44 -0.18 38.96
C HIS A 348 -1.06 0.36 39.34
N GLY A 349 -0.22 0.64 38.33
CA GLY A 349 1.15 1.13 38.51
C GLY A 349 1.28 2.65 38.57
N LYS A 350 2.44 3.16 38.17
CA LYS A 350 2.79 4.59 38.18
C LYS A 350 1.98 5.46 37.22
N GLY A 351 1.33 4.87 36.21
CA GLY A 351 0.57 5.56 35.19
C GLY A 351 1.45 6.30 34.15
N ILE A 352 0.78 6.77 33.09
CA ILE A 352 1.39 7.57 32.00
C ILE A 352 0.64 8.89 31.88
N ASP A 353 1.38 10.01 31.92
CA ASP A 353 0.82 11.34 31.81
C ASP A 353 0.14 11.55 30.45
N ARG A 354 -0.94 12.33 30.41
CA ARG A 354 -1.78 12.50 29.22
C ARG A 354 -0.98 12.95 27.99
N GLU A 355 0.02 13.80 28.20
CA GLU A 355 0.87 14.37 27.14
C GLU A 355 1.79 13.32 26.49
N ASP A 356 2.19 12.31 27.27
CA ASP A 356 3.14 11.30 26.86
C ASP A 356 2.48 10.05 26.21
N ARG A 357 1.16 9.87 26.35
CA ARG A 357 0.46 8.63 25.93
C ARG A 357 0.58 8.33 24.44
N THR A 358 0.65 9.33 23.61
CA THR A 358 0.86 9.16 22.16
C THR A 358 2.34 8.95 21.86
N ARG A 359 3.22 9.70 22.55
CA ARG A 359 4.67 9.63 22.34
C ARG A 359 5.27 8.27 22.68
N VAL A 360 4.79 7.63 23.76
CA VAL A 360 5.33 6.30 24.15
C VAL A 360 5.02 5.17 23.16
N LEU A 361 4.16 5.42 22.18
CA LEU A 361 3.89 4.49 21.08
C LEU A 361 4.89 4.64 19.90
N GLU A 362 5.77 5.65 19.94
CA GLU A 362 6.82 5.84 18.96
C GLU A 362 8.05 4.97 19.31
N PRO A 363 8.77 4.43 18.32
CA PRO A 363 9.95 3.61 18.58
C PRO A 363 11.04 4.39 19.31
N LEU A 364 11.74 3.74 20.25
CA LEU A 364 12.86 4.27 21.04
C LEU A 364 12.50 5.42 22.01
N VAL A 365 11.24 5.75 22.14
CA VAL A 365 10.77 6.76 23.10
C VAL A 365 10.68 6.15 24.51
N ARG A 366 11.26 6.86 25.49
CA ARG A 366 11.23 6.49 26.92
C ARG A 366 10.90 7.71 27.76
N LEU A 367 10.04 7.49 28.73
CA LEU A 367 9.83 8.46 29.82
C LEU A 367 10.93 8.22 30.84
N GLN A 368 11.89 9.15 30.95
CA GLN A 368 12.94 9.08 31.96
C GLN A 368 12.43 9.67 33.28
N ARG A 369 12.10 8.81 34.24
CA ARG A 369 11.83 9.20 35.63
C ARG A 369 12.90 8.57 36.51
N ASP A 370 13.34 9.29 37.56
CA ASP A 370 14.33 8.76 38.50
C ASP A 370 13.84 7.45 39.13
N GLY A 371 14.69 6.42 39.06
CA GLY A 371 14.38 5.08 39.58
C GLY A 371 13.56 4.19 38.63
N ASP A 372 13.34 4.60 37.39
CA ASP A 372 12.66 3.75 36.41
C ASP A 372 13.57 2.60 35.91
N PRO A 373 13.03 1.40 35.76
CA PRO A 373 13.79 0.27 35.27
C PRO A 373 14.28 0.47 33.82
N ALA A 374 15.41 -0.13 33.47
CA ALA A 374 15.95 -0.07 32.13
C ALA A 374 15.01 -0.69 31.09
N GLY A 375 14.96 -0.13 29.86
CA GLY A 375 14.19 -0.64 28.74
C GLY A 375 14.65 0.01 27.42
N SER A 376 14.32 -0.56 26.26
CA SER A 376 14.69 -0.06 24.93
C SER A 376 13.78 1.05 24.40
N GLY A 377 12.50 1.09 24.85
CA GLY A 377 11.48 1.95 24.28
C GLY A 377 10.85 1.40 22.99
N ILE A 378 11.02 0.11 22.70
CA ILE A 378 10.49 -0.54 21.49
C ILE A 378 9.17 -1.29 21.75
N GLY A 379 8.95 -1.79 22.98
CA GLY A 379 7.84 -2.68 23.29
C GLY A 379 6.45 -2.13 22.96
N LEU A 380 6.14 -0.87 23.33
CA LEU A 380 4.84 -0.26 23.01
C LEU A 380 4.70 0.05 21.51
N ALA A 381 5.78 0.43 20.83
CA ALA A 381 5.80 0.61 19.39
C ALA A 381 5.55 -0.72 18.66
N THR A 382 6.09 -1.83 19.18
CA THR A 382 5.80 -3.20 18.71
C THR A 382 4.31 -3.52 18.85
N CYS A 383 3.70 -3.21 20.00
CA CYS A 383 2.26 -3.40 20.20
C CYS A 383 1.42 -2.58 19.21
N ALA A 384 1.80 -1.34 18.94
CA ALA A 384 1.13 -0.49 17.95
C ALA A 384 1.25 -1.04 16.53
N ARG A 385 2.38 -1.67 16.19
CA ARG A 385 2.59 -2.30 14.89
C ARG A 385 1.77 -3.59 14.73
N ILE A 386 1.70 -4.41 15.79
CA ILE A 386 0.85 -5.61 15.83
C ILE A 386 -0.63 -5.25 15.67
N ALA A 387 -1.12 -4.24 16.40
CA ALA A 387 -2.50 -3.77 16.28
C ALA A 387 -2.82 -3.34 14.84
N ARG A 388 -1.95 -2.54 14.21
CA ARG A 388 -2.09 -2.13 12.80
C ARG A 388 -2.06 -3.30 11.82
N ALA A 389 -1.19 -4.30 12.04
CA ALA A 389 -1.15 -5.50 11.22
C ALA A 389 -2.47 -6.29 11.29
N HIS A 390 -3.16 -6.20 12.43
CA HIS A 390 -4.50 -6.78 12.64
C HIS A 390 -5.64 -5.85 12.20
N GLU A 391 -5.37 -4.79 11.43
CA GLU A 391 -6.36 -3.79 10.96
C GLU A 391 -7.05 -3.04 12.12
N GLY A 392 -6.38 -2.95 13.24
CA GLY A 392 -6.86 -2.32 14.45
C GLY A 392 -6.01 -1.14 14.91
N SER A 393 -6.14 -0.82 16.19
CA SER A 393 -5.47 0.33 16.80
C SER A 393 -5.09 0.07 18.25
N ILE A 394 -4.25 0.96 18.83
CA ILE A 394 -3.88 0.94 20.24
C ILE A 394 -4.11 2.32 20.85
N SER A 395 -4.62 2.35 22.07
CA SER A 395 -4.79 3.58 22.83
C SER A 395 -4.44 3.37 24.30
N ILE A 396 -4.05 4.46 24.97
CA ILE A 396 -3.62 4.46 26.38
C ILE A 396 -4.48 5.46 27.15
N THR A 397 -5.03 5.00 28.27
CA THR A 397 -5.82 5.83 29.18
C THR A 397 -5.37 5.62 30.63
N ALA A 398 -5.75 6.53 31.52
CA ALA A 398 -5.52 6.32 32.94
C ALA A 398 -6.49 5.29 33.54
N THR A 399 -5.99 4.43 34.41
CA THR A 399 -6.84 3.53 35.23
C THR A 399 -7.47 4.32 36.38
N PRO A 400 -8.78 4.21 36.64
CA PRO A 400 -9.38 4.79 37.83
C PRO A 400 -8.69 4.27 39.13
N GLY A 401 -8.27 5.19 39.99
CA GLY A 401 -7.51 4.85 41.18
C GLY A 401 -5.99 4.77 41.00
N GLY A 402 -5.48 5.05 39.84
CA GLY A 402 -4.05 5.07 39.48
C GLY A 402 -3.65 3.89 38.56
N GLY A 403 -2.65 4.12 37.72
CA GLY A 403 -2.14 3.14 36.74
C GLY A 403 -2.48 3.46 35.32
N THR A 404 -2.28 2.48 34.42
CA THR A 404 -2.47 2.60 32.98
C THR A 404 -3.43 1.53 32.46
N THR A 405 -4.35 1.92 31.59
CA THR A 405 -5.15 0.99 30.78
C THR A 405 -4.71 1.11 29.32
N VAL A 406 -4.15 0.03 28.79
CA VAL A 406 -3.83 -0.09 27.36
C VAL A 406 -4.96 -0.84 26.68
N THR A 407 -5.59 -0.20 25.72
CA THR A 407 -6.68 -0.80 24.91
C THR A 407 -6.14 -1.07 23.52
N VAL A 408 -6.24 -2.32 23.07
CA VAL A 408 -5.79 -2.78 21.76
C VAL A 408 -6.97 -3.34 20.99
N ASP A 409 -7.30 -2.71 19.89
CA ASP A 409 -8.22 -3.25 18.90
C ASP A 409 -7.43 -4.18 17.95
N LEU A 410 -7.91 -5.39 17.73
CA LEU A 410 -7.31 -6.40 16.86
C LEU A 410 -8.15 -6.64 15.59
N GLY A 411 -8.96 -5.65 15.23
CA GLY A 411 -9.77 -5.68 14.01
C GLY A 411 -10.97 -6.62 14.10
N PRO A 412 -11.59 -6.96 12.96
CA PRO A 412 -12.84 -7.71 12.91
C PRO A 412 -12.73 -9.09 13.53
N ALA A 413 -13.82 -9.57 14.10
CA ALA A 413 -13.89 -10.84 14.81
C ALA A 413 -13.96 -12.07 13.89
N ALA A 414 -14.29 -11.92 12.63
CA ALA A 414 -14.20 -12.87 11.50
C ALA A 414 -14.85 -12.27 10.23
#